data_956d2d7f7dc4ba01d55dbb6957091e4c
#
_entry.id   956d2d7f7dc4ba01d55dbb6957091e4c
#
_cell.length_a   1.000
_cell.length_b   1.000
_cell.length_c   1.000
_cell.angle_alpha   90.00
_cell.angle_beta   90.00
_cell.angle_gamma   90.00
#
_symmetry.space_group_name_H-M   'P 1'
#
loop_
_entity.id
_entity.type
_entity.pdbx_description
1 polymer ?
#
loop_
_entity_poly.entity_id
_entity_poly.type
_entity_poly.pdbx_seq_one_letter_code
_entity_poly.pdbx_strand_id
1 'polypeptide(L)' 'MHLADYMAVKKLSDEQVAVKIGRTRPTVSRIRRKLVRPDWDTIRRIEKFTAGAVTADDFSEAS' A
#
# COMPACT_ATOMS: atom_id res chain seq x y z
N MET A 1 7.78 -6.82 -1.30
CA MET A 1 6.58 -7.07 -2.12
C MET A 1 5.82 -5.78 -2.28
N HIS A 2 5.41 -5.45 -3.49
CA HIS A 2 4.63 -4.24 -3.72
C HIS A 2 3.21 -4.43 -3.18
N LEU A 3 2.55 -3.31 -2.84
CA LEU A 3 1.21 -3.38 -2.28
C LEU A 3 0.24 -4.11 -3.20
N ALA A 4 0.34 -3.87 -4.52
CA ALA A 4 -0.55 -4.53 -5.47
C ALA A 4 -0.41 -6.06 -5.39
N ASP A 5 0.81 -6.53 -5.29
CA ASP A 5 1.06 -7.98 -5.19
C ASP A 5 0.54 -8.53 -3.89
N TYR A 6 0.74 -7.80 -2.80
CA TYR A 6 0.24 -8.22 -1.50
C TYR A 6 -1.28 -8.33 -1.51
N MET A 7 -1.95 -7.33 -2.09
CA MET A 7 -3.40 -7.33 -2.17
C MET A 7 -3.92 -8.49 -3.00
N ALA A 8 -3.22 -8.81 -4.09
CA ALA A 8 -3.61 -9.93 -4.93
C ALA A 8 -3.47 -11.25 -4.19
N VAL A 9 -2.36 -11.45 -3.49
CA VAL A 9 -2.12 -12.68 -2.75
C VAL A 9 -3.14 -12.86 -1.65
N LYS A 10 -3.46 -11.78 -0.93
CA LYS A 10 -4.40 -11.83 0.19
C LYS A 10 -5.84 -11.61 -0.24
N LYS A 11 -6.08 -11.34 -1.52
CA LYS A 11 -7.42 -11.10 -2.06
C LYS A 11 -8.10 -9.93 -1.34
N LEU A 12 -7.37 -8.83 -1.21
CA LEU A 12 -7.88 -7.64 -0.53
C LEU A 12 -8.36 -6.62 -1.55
N SER A 13 -9.46 -5.94 -1.20
CA SER A 13 -9.96 -4.85 -2.02
C SER A 13 -9.34 -3.53 -1.58
N ASP A 14 -9.47 -2.51 -2.45
CA ASP A 14 -8.98 -1.18 -2.11
C ASP A 14 -9.65 -0.67 -0.83
N GLU A 15 -10.94 -0.96 -0.67
CA GLU A 15 -11.67 -0.50 0.52
C GLU A 15 -11.14 -1.16 1.78
N GLN A 16 -10.87 -2.45 1.73
CA GLN A 16 -10.34 -3.16 2.89
C GLN A 16 -9.01 -2.58 3.33
N VAL A 17 -8.14 -2.32 2.38
CA VAL A 17 -6.84 -1.73 2.71
C VAL A 17 -7.01 -0.31 3.21
N ALA A 18 -7.88 0.47 2.58
CA ALA A 18 -8.11 1.85 2.98
C ALA A 18 -8.54 1.95 4.44
N VAL A 19 -9.46 1.07 4.86
CA VAL A 19 -9.89 1.04 6.26
C VAL A 19 -8.73 0.71 7.18
N LYS A 20 -7.91 -0.25 6.79
CA LYS A 20 -6.81 -0.70 7.64
C LYS A 20 -5.72 0.35 7.82
N ILE A 21 -5.45 1.13 6.79
CA ILE A 21 -4.39 2.14 6.87
C ILE A 21 -4.93 3.54 7.13
N GLY A 22 -6.26 3.68 7.26
CA GLY A 22 -6.84 4.98 7.57
C GLY A 22 -6.79 5.97 6.41
N ARG A 23 -6.93 5.47 5.19
CA ARG A 23 -6.95 6.30 3.99
C ARG A 23 -8.21 6.00 3.19
N THR A 24 -8.41 6.75 2.09
CA THR A 24 -9.58 6.55 1.25
C THR A 24 -9.30 5.53 0.16
N ARG A 25 -10.37 4.97 -0.41
CA ARG A 25 -10.23 4.03 -1.52
C ARG A 25 -9.47 4.61 -2.71
N PRO A 26 -9.76 5.85 -3.16
CA PRO A 26 -9.00 6.40 -4.26
C PRO A 26 -7.51 6.49 -3.97
N THR A 27 -7.15 6.81 -2.74
CA THR A 27 -5.75 6.87 -2.35
C THR A 27 -5.09 5.51 -2.50
N VAL A 28 -5.75 4.45 -2.01
CA VAL A 28 -5.21 3.10 -2.12
C VAL A 28 -5.11 2.68 -3.58
N SER A 29 -6.12 3.00 -4.37
CA SER A 29 -6.11 2.66 -5.79
C SER A 29 -4.91 3.30 -6.50
N ARG A 30 -4.65 4.57 -6.22
CA ARG A 30 -3.52 5.26 -6.83
C ARG A 30 -2.18 4.66 -6.43
N ILE A 31 -2.06 4.31 -5.16
CA ILE A 31 -0.83 3.68 -4.69
C ILE A 31 -0.64 2.31 -5.34
N ARG A 32 -1.70 1.51 -5.37
CA ARG A 32 -1.64 0.18 -5.96
C ARG A 32 -1.29 0.23 -7.44
N ARG A 33 -1.80 1.24 -8.14
CA ARG A 33 -1.55 1.39 -9.57
C ARG A 33 -0.25 2.13 -9.88
N LYS A 34 0.50 2.48 -8.84
CA LYS A 34 1.78 3.16 -8.97
C LYS A 34 1.64 4.55 -9.60
N LEU A 35 0.49 5.18 -9.39
CA LEU A 35 0.27 6.54 -9.91
C LEU A 35 0.81 7.61 -8.99
N VAL A 36 0.91 7.30 -7.70
CA VAL A 36 1.46 8.23 -6.71
C VAL A 36 2.35 7.46 -5.74
N ARG A 37 3.28 8.17 -5.16
CA ARG A 37 4.09 7.62 -4.09
C ARG A 37 3.43 8.02 -2.77
N PRO A 38 3.14 7.07 -1.86
CA PRO A 38 2.52 7.43 -0.59
C PRO A 38 3.48 8.24 0.27
N ASP A 39 2.93 9.08 1.15
CA ASP A 39 3.76 9.82 2.07
C ASP A 39 4.32 8.87 3.14
N TRP A 40 5.27 9.37 3.92
CA TRP A 40 5.97 8.54 4.88
C TRP A 40 5.04 7.90 5.89
N ASP A 41 4.05 8.66 6.38
CA ASP A 41 3.11 8.14 7.36
C ASP A 41 2.29 7.00 6.78
N THR A 42 1.83 7.15 5.53
CA THR A 42 1.07 6.10 4.86
C THR A 42 1.92 4.86 4.64
N ILE A 43 3.17 5.04 4.26
CA ILE A 43 4.09 3.91 4.08
C ILE A 43 4.25 3.13 5.39
N ARG A 44 4.41 3.83 6.50
CA ARG A 44 4.54 3.17 7.80
C ARG A 44 3.29 2.40 8.17
N ARG A 45 2.13 2.94 7.86
CA ARG A 45 0.86 2.26 8.14
C ARG A 45 0.72 1.00 7.29
N ILE A 46 1.12 1.08 6.03
CA ILE A 46 1.11 -0.08 5.15
C ILE A 46 2.08 -1.14 5.65
N GLU A 47 3.27 -0.73 6.04
CA GLU A 47 4.27 -1.63 6.57
C GLU A 47 3.75 -2.38 7.77
N LYS A 48 3.11 -1.65 8.69
CA LYS A 48 2.56 -2.24 9.90
C LYS A 48 1.40 -3.18 9.58
N PHE A 49 0.53 -2.76 8.68
CA PHE A 49 -0.63 -3.56 8.27
C PHE A 49 -0.19 -4.89 7.64
N THR A 50 0.86 -4.84 6.83
CA THR A 50 1.34 -6.02 6.10
C THR A 50 2.39 -6.80 6.88
N ALA A 51 2.69 -6.39 8.11
CA ALA A 51 3.70 -7.03 8.95
C ALA A 51 5.05 -7.11 8.25
N GLY A 52 5.41 -6.07 7.52
CA GLY A 52 6.69 -5.99 6.86
C GLY A 52 6.76 -6.60 5.48
N ALA A 53 5.66 -7.17 5.00
CA ALA A 53 5.66 -7.73 3.64
C ALA A 53 5.79 -6.64 2.59
N VAL A 54 5.19 -5.48 2.84
CA VAL A 54 5.33 -4.30 1.99
C VAL A 54 6.11 -3.28 2.80
N THR A 55 7.25 -2.86 2.30
CA THR A 55 8.15 -1.97 3.02
C THR A 55 8.33 -0.66 2.27
N ALA A 56 9.02 0.28 2.91
CA ALA A 56 9.34 1.54 2.28
C ALA A 56 10.15 1.34 1.01
N ASP A 57 10.99 0.32 0.97
CA ASP A 57 11.79 0.02 -0.22
C ASP A 57 10.93 -0.30 -1.43
N ASP A 58 9.75 -0.87 -1.20
CA ASP A 58 8.85 -1.21 -2.30
C ASP A 58 8.26 0.04 -2.96
N PHE A 59 8.28 1.16 -2.26
CA PHE A 59 7.83 2.44 -2.80
C PHE A 59 8.99 3.32 -3.20
N SER A 60 10.20 2.92 -2.88
CA SER A 60 11.38 3.62 -3.29
C SER A 60 11.45 3.51 -4.78
N GLU A 61 11.45 4.62 -5.47
CA GLU A 61 11.40 4.53 -6.89
C GLU A 61 12.71 4.25 -7.41
N ALA A 62 13.00 3.11 -7.35
CA ALA A 62 14.22 2.69 -7.85
C ALA A 62 14.32 3.03 -9.27
N SER A 63 13.32 3.30 -9.79
CA SER A 63 13.37 3.61 -11.20
C SER A 63 14.32 3.98 -11.92
#